data_a0fe1b2f11c70447aa94b58a6e9446fe
#
_entry.id   a0fe1b2f11c70447aa94b58a6e9446fe
#
_cell.length_a   1.000
_cell.length_b   1.000
_cell.length_c   1.000
_cell.angle_alpha   90.00
_cell.angle_beta   90.00
_cell.angle_gamma   90.00
#
_symmetry.space_group_name_H-M   'P 1'
#
loop_
_entity.id
_entity.type
_entity.pdbx_description
1 polymer ?
#
loop_
_entity_poly.entity_id
_entity_poly.type
_entity_poly.pdbx_seq_one_letter_code
_entity_poly.pdbx_strand_id
1 'polypeptide(L)'
;MLWLNALNNLLGLATIAIPSTQEAFQLSSKIWMAWCILWLLMAAWSKPSKRREFPWQRLEHVIPLVIGFMFIYNRNFAWGWLATRLVSDNSAIALIALLLTAGGLLFAVWARIALGANWSGTVTIKSGHNLIRRGPYRWIRHPIYTGLLASLIGTVLVQGEVRSFLGFALALASLYRKAKREEKFLSEEFGEGFAEHAKHTGMFLPRFS
;
A
#
# COMPACT_ATOMS: atom_id res chain seq x y z
N MET A 1 10.22 -18.47 -26.42
CA MET A 1 11.07 -17.26 -26.45
C MET A 1 11.54 -16.88 -27.88
N LEU A 2 12.06 -17.79 -28.70
CA LEU A 2 12.55 -17.50 -30.07
C LEU A 2 11.47 -16.91 -30.99
N TRP A 3 10.22 -17.37 -30.91
CA TRP A 3 9.11 -16.87 -31.74
C TRP A 3 8.68 -15.45 -31.42
N LEU A 4 8.69 -15.04 -30.15
CA LEU A 4 8.38 -13.67 -29.73
C LEU A 4 9.45 -12.68 -30.22
N ASN A 5 10.71 -13.05 -30.18
CA ASN A 5 11.80 -12.21 -30.70
C ASN A 5 11.73 -12.07 -32.25
N ALA A 6 11.35 -13.12 -32.95
CA ALA A 6 11.15 -13.08 -34.42
C ALA A 6 9.97 -12.17 -34.78
N LEU A 7 8.86 -12.24 -34.05
CA LEU A 7 7.68 -11.39 -34.29
C LEU A 7 7.97 -9.90 -33.98
N ASN A 8 8.71 -9.62 -32.91
CA ASN A 8 9.10 -8.25 -32.56
C ASN A 8 10.04 -7.62 -33.60
N ASN A 9 10.98 -8.41 -34.12
CA ASN A 9 11.86 -7.94 -35.21
C ASN A 9 11.10 -7.68 -36.53
N LEU A 10 10.06 -8.46 -36.82
CA LEU A 10 9.22 -8.32 -38.01
C LEU A 10 8.28 -7.09 -37.91
N LEU A 11 7.85 -6.73 -36.70
CA LEU A 11 6.92 -5.64 -36.46
C LEU A 11 7.61 -4.32 -36.08
N GLY A 12 8.96 -4.28 -36.02
CA GLY A 12 9.70 -3.09 -35.59
C GLY A 12 9.35 -2.62 -34.17
N LEU A 13 8.75 -3.49 -33.35
CA LEU A 13 8.40 -3.17 -31.97
C LEU A 13 9.67 -3.27 -31.12
N ALA A 14 9.97 -2.22 -30.37
CA ALA A 14 11.01 -2.26 -29.36
C ALA A 14 10.72 -3.44 -28.43
N THR A 15 11.67 -4.38 -28.33
CA THR A 15 11.56 -5.51 -27.41
C THR A 15 11.41 -4.95 -26.00
N ILE A 16 10.23 -5.07 -25.41
CA ILE A 16 10.04 -4.70 -24.00
C ILE A 16 10.87 -5.71 -23.22
N ALA A 17 12.09 -5.31 -22.84
CA ALA A 17 12.95 -6.14 -22.03
C ALA A 17 12.26 -6.37 -20.69
N ILE A 18 12.01 -7.63 -20.34
CA ILE A 18 11.47 -7.98 -19.03
C ILE A 18 12.60 -7.71 -18.02
N PRO A 19 12.38 -6.85 -17.01
CA PRO A 19 13.44 -6.44 -16.10
C PRO A 19 13.93 -7.62 -15.25
N SER A 20 15.21 -7.61 -14.93
CA SER A 20 15.78 -8.45 -13.87
C SER A 20 15.14 -8.04 -12.51
N THR A 21 15.26 -8.90 -11.50
CA THR A 21 14.77 -8.58 -10.14
C THR A 21 15.45 -7.35 -9.55
N GLN A 22 16.74 -7.13 -9.86
CA GLN A 22 17.45 -5.94 -9.40
C GLN A 22 16.92 -4.66 -10.05
N GLU A 23 16.71 -4.66 -11.36
CA GLU A 23 16.10 -3.53 -12.09
C GLU A 23 14.67 -3.28 -11.62
N ALA A 24 13.89 -4.33 -11.41
CA ALA A 24 12.54 -4.25 -10.88
C ALA A 24 12.51 -3.65 -9.47
N PHE A 25 13.47 -3.99 -8.59
CA PHE A 25 13.57 -3.39 -7.27
C PHE A 25 13.92 -1.90 -7.34
N GLN A 26 14.85 -1.51 -8.19
CA GLN A 26 15.20 -0.10 -8.39
C GLN A 26 14.01 0.70 -8.94
N LEU A 27 13.29 0.13 -9.92
CA LEU A 27 12.11 0.75 -10.50
C LEU A 27 10.97 0.86 -9.46
N SER A 28 10.72 -0.21 -8.69
CA SER A 28 9.79 -0.20 -7.56
C SER A 28 10.11 0.93 -6.58
N SER A 29 11.38 1.11 -6.22
CA SER A 29 11.83 2.18 -5.31
C SER A 29 11.57 3.57 -5.89
N LYS A 30 11.80 3.77 -7.19
CA LYS A 30 11.48 5.04 -7.89
C LYS A 30 9.97 5.30 -7.91
N ILE A 31 9.15 4.27 -8.15
CA ILE A 31 7.68 4.37 -8.14
C ILE A 31 7.20 4.76 -6.73
N TRP A 32 7.73 4.15 -5.67
CA TRP A 32 7.43 4.53 -4.29
C TRP A 32 7.82 5.97 -3.99
N MET A 33 9.00 6.42 -4.44
CA MET A 33 9.46 7.79 -4.25
C MET A 33 8.54 8.80 -4.95
N ALA A 34 8.20 8.55 -6.21
CA ALA A 34 7.25 9.38 -6.96
C ALA A 34 5.87 9.44 -6.27
N TRP A 35 5.40 8.29 -5.77
CA TRP A 35 4.15 8.22 -5.01
C TRP A 35 4.23 9.01 -3.69
N CYS A 36 5.33 8.92 -2.95
CA CYS A 36 5.53 9.71 -1.72
C CYS A 36 5.48 11.22 -2.00
N ILE A 37 6.13 11.68 -3.08
CA ILE A 37 6.09 13.08 -3.50
C ILE A 37 4.64 13.50 -3.81
N LEU A 38 3.95 12.73 -4.65
CA LEU A 38 2.54 12.97 -4.97
C LEU A 38 1.67 13.00 -3.70
N TRP A 39 1.91 12.07 -2.76
CA TRP A 39 1.17 11.98 -1.51
C TRP A 39 1.37 13.20 -0.61
N LEU A 40 2.60 13.71 -0.52
CA LEU A 40 2.91 14.95 0.20
C LEU A 40 2.21 16.16 -0.42
N LEU A 41 2.22 16.27 -1.74
CA LEU A 41 1.49 17.33 -2.44
C LEU A 41 -0.03 17.26 -2.18
N MET A 42 -0.59 16.05 -2.23
CA MET A 42 -2.01 15.85 -1.92
C MET A 42 -2.36 16.06 -0.44
N ALA A 43 -1.40 15.97 0.48
CA ALA A 43 -1.61 16.17 1.92
C ALA A 43 -1.98 17.62 2.26
N ALA A 44 -1.52 18.59 1.47
CA ALA A 44 -1.90 20.00 1.61
C ALA A 44 -3.42 20.22 1.41
N TRP A 45 -4.08 19.31 0.66
CA TRP A 45 -5.50 19.39 0.38
C TRP A 45 -6.32 18.54 1.37
N SER A 46 -6.33 18.94 2.64
CA SER A 46 -7.11 18.27 3.68
C SER A 46 -7.82 19.26 4.60
N LYS A 47 -9.03 18.92 5.03
CA LYS A 47 -9.82 19.72 5.97
C LYS A 47 -9.13 19.79 7.35
N PRO A 48 -9.41 20.84 8.17
CA PRO A 48 -8.95 20.90 9.55
C PRO A 48 -9.52 19.74 10.36
N SER A 49 -8.78 19.32 11.40
CA SER A 49 -9.16 18.20 12.25
C SER A 49 -9.91 18.68 13.47
N LYS A 50 -11.10 18.09 13.72
CA LYS A 50 -11.93 18.32 14.93
C LYS A 50 -11.38 17.57 16.13
N ARG A 51 -10.95 16.30 15.93
CA ARG A 51 -10.41 15.41 16.95
C ARG A 51 -9.24 14.62 16.37
N ARG A 52 -8.19 14.40 17.14
CA ARG A 52 -6.99 13.63 16.75
C ARG A 52 -6.67 12.57 17.79
N GLU A 53 -6.00 11.51 17.36
CA GLU A 53 -5.38 10.54 18.27
C GLU A 53 -4.26 11.20 19.09
N PHE A 54 -4.01 10.64 20.28
CA PHE A 54 -2.87 11.08 21.09
C PHE A 54 -1.52 10.70 20.48
N PRO A 55 -0.45 11.48 20.71
CA PRO A 55 0.87 11.22 20.10
C PRO A 55 1.40 9.80 20.38
N TRP A 56 1.28 9.28 21.62
CA TRP A 56 1.73 7.92 21.93
C TRP A 56 0.94 6.83 21.21
N GLN A 57 -0.35 7.03 21.00
CA GLN A 57 -1.19 6.13 20.22
C GLN A 57 -0.73 6.05 18.75
N ARG A 58 -0.24 7.17 18.23
CA ARG A 58 0.35 7.22 16.90
C ARG A 58 1.65 6.42 16.82
N LEU A 59 2.49 6.44 17.85
CA LEU A 59 3.74 5.68 17.89
C LEU A 59 3.51 4.16 17.80
N GLU A 60 2.41 3.65 18.34
CA GLU A 60 2.06 2.22 18.29
C GLU A 60 1.94 1.66 16.88
N HIS A 61 1.54 2.47 15.92
CA HIS A 61 1.45 2.04 14.51
C HIS A 61 2.56 2.64 13.63
N VAL A 62 3.16 3.76 13.99
CA VAL A 62 4.25 4.35 13.21
C VAL A 62 5.56 3.59 13.43
N ILE A 63 5.90 3.24 14.66
CA ILE A 63 7.17 2.53 14.96
C ILE A 63 7.26 1.19 14.21
N PRO A 64 6.28 0.26 14.31
CA PRO A 64 6.36 -0.99 13.56
C PRO A 64 6.38 -0.79 12.05
N LEU A 65 5.71 0.24 11.54
CA LEU A 65 5.73 0.57 10.12
C LEU A 65 7.13 0.99 9.67
N VAL A 66 7.79 1.89 10.42
CA VAL A 66 9.16 2.34 10.12
C VAL A 66 10.14 1.17 10.19
N ILE A 67 10.05 0.34 11.23
CA ILE A 67 10.90 -0.86 11.36
C ILE A 67 10.65 -1.80 10.18
N GLY A 68 9.40 -2.02 9.79
CA GLY A 68 9.03 -2.83 8.63
C GLY A 68 9.69 -2.32 7.34
N PHE A 69 9.64 -1.01 7.09
CA PHE A 69 10.33 -0.41 5.94
C PHE A 69 11.86 -0.55 6.03
N MET A 70 12.45 -0.44 7.22
CA MET A 70 13.89 -0.68 7.40
C MET A 70 14.26 -2.12 7.03
N PHE A 71 13.47 -3.11 7.43
CA PHE A 71 13.69 -4.51 7.03
C PHE A 71 13.58 -4.74 5.53
N ILE A 72 12.68 -4.03 4.85
CA ILE A 72 12.52 -4.15 3.39
C ILE A 72 13.68 -3.46 2.64
N TYR A 73 14.05 -2.23 3.02
CA TYR A 73 14.93 -1.39 2.19
C TYR A 73 16.37 -1.31 2.67
N ASN A 74 16.66 -1.47 3.98
CA ASN A 74 18.01 -1.34 4.50
C ASN A 74 18.77 -2.67 4.43
N ARG A 75 19.77 -2.74 3.56
CA ARG A 75 20.60 -3.93 3.35
C ARG A 75 21.44 -4.34 4.56
N ASN A 76 21.63 -3.46 5.54
CA ASN A 76 22.33 -3.81 6.78
C ASN A 76 21.59 -4.90 7.59
N PHE A 77 20.30 -5.12 7.32
CA PHE A 77 19.53 -6.23 7.89
C PHE A 77 19.64 -7.53 7.08
N ALA A 78 20.37 -7.54 5.94
CA ALA A 78 20.58 -8.74 5.11
C ALA A 78 21.79 -9.56 5.62
N TRP A 79 21.65 -10.15 6.81
CA TRP A 79 22.68 -11.00 7.41
C TRP A 79 22.10 -12.32 7.92
N GLY A 80 22.94 -13.37 7.92
CA GLY A 80 22.55 -14.69 8.35
C GLY A 80 21.31 -15.22 7.62
N TRP A 81 20.40 -15.83 8.35
CA TRP A 81 19.16 -16.38 7.80
C TRP A 81 18.17 -15.31 7.26
N LEU A 82 18.30 -14.06 7.69
CA LEU A 82 17.49 -12.96 7.20
C LEU A 82 17.75 -12.62 5.73
N ALA A 83 18.95 -12.92 5.23
CA ALA A 83 19.33 -12.77 3.83
C ALA A 83 18.91 -13.95 2.95
N THR A 84 18.36 -15.03 3.52
CA THR A 84 17.92 -16.21 2.75
C THR A 84 16.79 -15.79 1.80
N ARG A 85 16.96 -16.10 0.50
CA ARG A 85 15.90 -15.91 -0.48
C ARG A 85 14.87 -17.01 -0.41
N LEU A 86 13.60 -16.61 -0.31
CA LEU A 86 12.43 -17.50 -0.35
C LEU A 86 11.75 -17.49 -1.73
N VAL A 87 11.96 -16.43 -2.51
CA VAL A 87 11.39 -16.28 -3.84
C VAL A 87 12.52 -16.34 -4.88
N SER A 88 12.34 -17.16 -5.91
CA SER A 88 13.31 -17.33 -6.99
C SER A 88 13.59 -16.02 -7.71
N ASP A 89 14.84 -15.82 -8.12
CA ASP A 89 15.24 -14.73 -9.01
C ASP A 89 14.75 -15.04 -10.43
N ASN A 90 13.63 -14.45 -10.81
CA ASN A 90 12.93 -14.75 -12.05
C ASN A 90 12.28 -13.49 -12.63
N SER A 91 12.51 -13.25 -13.90
CA SER A 91 11.98 -12.07 -14.61
C SER A 91 10.44 -12.03 -14.66
N ALA A 92 9.75 -13.17 -14.69
CA ALA A 92 8.29 -13.20 -14.64
C ALA A 92 7.78 -12.73 -13.26
N ILE A 93 8.43 -13.18 -12.19
CA ILE A 93 8.14 -12.70 -10.81
C ILE A 93 8.44 -11.20 -10.71
N ALA A 94 9.55 -10.73 -11.28
CA ALA A 94 9.92 -9.33 -11.29
C ALA A 94 8.84 -8.46 -11.97
N LEU A 95 8.31 -8.92 -13.09
CA LEU A 95 7.22 -8.22 -13.80
C LEU A 95 5.93 -8.18 -12.98
N ILE A 96 5.49 -9.33 -12.45
CA ILE A 96 4.29 -9.41 -11.60
C ILE A 96 4.44 -8.49 -10.38
N ALA A 97 5.60 -8.50 -9.76
CA ALA A 97 5.91 -7.68 -8.61
C ALA A 97 5.84 -6.18 -8.91
N LEU A 98 6.36 -5.74 -10.07
CA LEU A 98 6.24 -4.36 -10.53
C LEU A 98 4.79 -3.96 -10.80
N LEU A 99 4.02 -4.84 -11.44
CA LEU A 99 2.59 -4.60 -11.70
C LEU A 99 1.80 -4.49 -10.39
N LEU A 100 2.10 -5.33 -9.40
CA LEU A 100 1.51 -5.22 -8.06
C LEU A 100 1.89 -3.92 -7.37
N THR A 101 3.18 -3.53 -7.44
CA THR A 101 3.65 -2.27 -6.84
C THR A 101 2.95 -1.07 -7.48
N ALA A 102 2.98 -0.96 -8.80
CA ALA A 102 2.39 0.16 -9.51
C ALA A 102 0.86 0.18 -9.37
N GLY A 103 0.20 -0.96 -9.60
CA GLY A 103 -1.25 -1.10 -9.51
C GLY A 103 -1.78 -0.81 -8.11
N GLY A 104 -1.09 -1.30 -7.07
CA GLY A 104 -1.45 -1.01 -5.68
C GLY A 104 -1.34 0.48 -5.34
N LEU A 105 -0.25 1.15 -5.75
CA LEU A 105 -0.09 2.60 -5.52
C LEU A 105 -1.10 3.42 -6.32
N LEU A 106 -1.41 3.05 -7.57
CA LEU A 106 -2.47 3.69 -8.34
C LEU A 106 -3.85 3.50 -7.68
N PHE A 107 -4.13 2.31 -7.16
CA PHE A 107 -5.34 2.05 -6.40
C PHE A 107 -5.44 2.91 -5.13
N ALA A 108 -4.32 3.07 -4.41
CA ALA A 108 -4.26 3.96 -3.24
C ALA A 108 -4.51 5.43 -3.63
N VAL A 109 -3.98 5.90 -4.76
CA VAL A 109 -4.26 7.24 -5.29
C VAL A 109 -5.73 7.40 -5.65
N TRP A 110 -6.34 6.44 -6.33
CA TRP A 110 -7.77 6.46 -6.62
C TRP A 110 -8.61 6.54 -5.34
N ALA A 111 -8.28 5.72 -4.34
CA ALA A 111 -8.93 5.77 -3.04
C ALA A 111 -8.76 7.14 -2.35
N ARG A 112 -7.56 7.73 -2.43
CA ARG A 112 -7.27 9.06 -1.89
C ARG A 112 -8.10 10.16 -2.54
N ILE A 113 -8.25 10.11 -3.87
CA ILE A 113 -9.08 11.04 -4.64
C ILE A 113 -10.55 10.88 -4.23
N ALA A 114 -11.07 9.65 -4.11
CA ALA A 114 -12.43 9.38 -3.69
C ALA A 114 -12.73 9.90 -2.27
N LEU A 115 -11.75 9.85 -1.35
CA LEU A 115 -11.86 10.38 0.01
C LEU A 115 -11.81 11.92 0.03
N GLY A 116 -11.09 12.52 -0.90
CA GLY A 116 -10.99 13.98 -1.06
C GLY A 116 -10.41 14.66 0.19
N ALA A 117 -10.97 15.79 0.57
CA ALA A 117 -10.52 16.61 1.71
C ALA A 117 -10.76 15.95 3.09
N ASN A 118 -11.53 14.85 3.16
CA ASN A 118 -11.72 14.09 4.41
C ASN A 118 -10.50 13.26 4.81
N TRP A 119 -9.50 13.12 3.93
CA TRP A 119 -8.27 12.39 4.22
C TRP A 119 -7.45 13.03 5.35
N SER A 120 -6.79 12.17 6.13
CA SER A 120 -5.78 12.57 7.12
C SER A 120 -4.66 11.53 7.20
N GLY A 121 -3.43 11.98 7.44
CA GLY A 121 -2.30 11.11 7.76
C GLY A 121 -2.33 10.54 9.20
N THR A 122 -3.15 11.17 10.07
CA THR A 122 -3.37 10.75 11.47
C THR A 122 -4.80 10.24 11.64
N VAL A 123 -5.04 9.41 12.66
CA VAL A 123 -6.42 9.01 13.02
C VAL A 123 -7.15 10.22 13.59
N THR A 124 -8.19 10.69 12.86
CA THR A 124 -8.87 11.94 13.19
C THR A 124 -10.26 12.01 12.58
N ILE A 125 -11.13 12.78 13.22
CA ILE A 125 -12.40 13.23 12.66
C ILE A 125 -12.21 14.66 12.14
N LYS A 126 -12.63 14.90 10.90
CA LYS A 126 -12.56 16.22 10.25
C LYS A 126 -13.80 17.06 10.58
N SER A 127 -13.68 18.39 10.52
CA SER A 127 -14.83 19.27 10.57
C SER A 127 -15.74 19.03 9.36
N GLY A 128 -17.04 18.76 9.59
CA GLY A 128 -17.98 18.34 8.53
C GLY A 128 -17.57 17.05 7.84
N HIS A 129 -17.11 16.07 8.62
CA HIS A 129 -16.76 14.74 8.12
C HIS A 129 -18.02 14.04 7.61
N ASN A 130 -17.92 13.47 6.40
CA ASN A 130 -18.95 12.63 5.82
C ASN A 130 -18.41 11.21 5.65
N LEU A 131 -19.24 10.21 5.93
CA LEU A 131 -18.92 8.82 5.66
C LEU A 131 -18.91 8.59 4.15
N ILE A 132 -17.72 8.37 3.59
CA ILE A 132 -17.54 8.19 2.14
C ILE A 132 -17.87 6.74 1.79
N ARG A 133 -18.85 6.55 0.88
CA ARG A 133 -19.32 5.24 0.38
C ARG A 133 -19.20 5.11 -1.14
N ARG A 134 -18.41 5.98 -1.80
CA ARG A 134 -18.20 6.02 -3.25
C ARG A 134 -16.82 5.50 -3.66
N GLY A 135 -16.66 5.20 -4.95
CA GLY A 135 -15.42 4.63 -5.46
C GLY A 135 -15.08 3.33 -4.75
N PRO A 136 -13.82 3.06 -4.41
CA PRO A 136 -13.42 1.81 -3.77
C PRO A 136 -13.99 1.64 -2.35
N TYR A 137 -14.45 2.73 -1.70
CA TYR A 137 -15.06 2.69 -0.37
C TYR A 137 -16.44 2.01 -0.34
N ARG A 138 -17.05 1.75 -1.50
CA ARG A 138 -18.29 0.96 -1.58
C ARG A 138 -18.09 -0.52 -1.26
N TRP A 139 -16.87 -1.04 -1.36
CA TRP A 139 -16.54 -2.47 -1.14
C TRP A 139 -15.52 -2.69 -0.03
N ILE A 140 -14.64 -1.71 0.20
CA ILE A 140 -13.50 -1.79 1.13
C ILE A 140 -13.49 -0.56 2.02
N ARG A 141 -13.40 -0.75 3.35
CA ARG A 141 -13.36 0.38 4.30
C ARG A 141 -12.03 1.12 4.30
N HIS A 142 -10.92 0.40 4.06
CA HIS A 142 -9.56 0.97 4.04
C HIS A 142 -8.84 0.74 2.71
N PRO A 143 -9.40 1.20 1.57
CA PRO A 143 -8.84 0.88 0.25
C PRO A 143 -7.45 1.51 0.03
N ILE A 144 -7.11 2.62 0.69
CA ILE A 144 -5.75 3.18 0.68
C ILE A 144 -4.77 2.14 1.25
N TYR A 145 -5.09 1.53 2.40
CA TYR A 145 -4.22 0.52 3.02
C TYR A 145 -4.14 -0.75 2.19
N THR A 146 -5.23 -1.14 1.55
CA THR A 146 -5.23 -2.25 0.58
C THR A 146 -4.22 -2.00 -0.55
N GLY A 147 -4.24 -0.82 -1.14
CA GLY A 147 -3.29 -0.44 -2.18
C GLY A 147 -1.84 -0.44 -1.70
N LEU A 148 -1.58 0.11 -0.52
CA LEU A 148 -0.24 0.10 0.10
C LEU A 148 0.25 -1.32 0.39
N LEU A 149 -0.61 -2.20 0.94
CA LEU A 149 -0.27 -3.60 1.22
C LEU A 149 0.01 -4.37 -0.08
N ALA A 150 -0.81 -4.20 -1.12
CA ALA A 150 -0.57 -4.81 -2.42
C ALA A 150 0.77 -4.36 -3.01
N SER A 151 1.10 -3.07 -2.91
CA SER A 151 2.39 -2.53 -3.38
C SER A 151 3.57 -3.06 -2.58
N LEU A 152 3.42 -3.20 -1.27
CA LEU A 152 4.46 -3.81 -0.42
C LEU A 152 4.66 -5.28 -0.75
N ILE A 153 3.60 -6.05 -1.06
CA ILE A 153 3.71 -7.43 -1.54
C ILE A 153 4.57 -7.46 -2.81
N GLY A 154 4.31 -6.59 -3.78
CA GLY A 154 5.14 -6.48 -4.98
C GLY A 154 6.62 -6.24 -4.64
N THR A 155 6.90 -5.26 -3.79
CA THR A 155 8.27 -4.94 -3.38
C THR A 155 8.96 -6.11 -2.67
N VAL A 156 8.23 -6.81 -1.79
CA VAL A 156 8.74 -7.98 -1.04
C VAL A 156 9.03 -9.16 -1.96
N LEU A 157 8.20 -9.40 -2.98
CA LEU A 157 8.43 -10.44 -3.98
C LEU A 157 9.71 -10.21 -4.78
N VAL A 158 10.01 -8.97 -5.15
CA VAL A 158 11.25 -8.62 -5.84
C VAL A 158 12.46 -8.85 -4.93
N GLN A 159 12.40 -8.40 -3.68
CA GLN A 159 13.45 -8.65 -2.70
C GLN A 159 13.65 -10.15 -2.46
N GLY A 160 12.55 -10.85 -2.26
CA GLY A 160 12.51 -12.29 -2.08
C GLY A 160 13.18 -12.83 -0.81
N GLU A 161 13.72 -11.97 0.06
CA GLU A 161 14.47 -12.33 1.26
C GLU A 161 13.57 -12.39 2.50
N VAL A 162 13.91 -13.28 3.46
CA VAL A 162 13.16 -13.46 4.73
C VAL A 162 12.90 -12.14 5.42
N ARG A 163 13.92 -11.25 5.51
CA ARG A 163 13.78 -9.94 6.15
C ARG A 163 12.64 -9.11 5.55
N SER A 164 12.45 -9.15 4.25
CA SER A 164 11.41 -8.38 3.57
C SER A 164 10.01 -8.87 3.91
N PHE A 165 9.82 -10.18 4.09
CA PHE A 165 8.56 -10.76 4.57
C PHE A 165 8.27 -10.37 6.02
N LEU A 166 9.29 -10.34 6.89
CA LEU A 166 9.15 -9.83 8.26
C LEU A 166 8.77 -8.35 8.26
N GLY A 167 9.41 -7.55 7.40
CA GLY A 167 9.06 -6.15 7.19
C GLY A 167 7.61 -5.95 6.75
N PHE A 168 7.13 -6.78 5.83
CA PHE A 168 5.73 -6.79 5.41
C PHE A 168 4.78 -7.14 6.55
N ALA A 169 5.10 -8.16 7.34
CA ALA A 169 4.29 -8.56 8.49
C ALA A 169 4.15 -7.43 9.52
N LEU A 170 5.24 -6.70 9.79
CA LEU A 170 5.22 -5.51 10.66
C LEU A 170 4.36 -4.39 10.06
N ALA A 171 4.49 -4.12 8.75
CA ALA A 171 3.68 -3.11 8.06
C ALA A 171 2.18 -3.49 8.09
N LEU A 172 1.85 -4.75 7.83
CA LEU A 172 0.48 -5.27 7.90
C LEU A 172 -0.12 -5.10 9.31
N ALA A 173 0.62 -5.52 10.35
CA ALA A 173 0.19 -5.37 11.73
C ALA A 173 -0.02 -3.89 12.12
N SER A 174 0.88 -3.01 11.65
CA SER A 174 0.79 -1.57 11.84
C SER A 174 -0.47 -0.99 11.21
N LEU A 175 -0.70 -1.25 9.92
CA LEU A 175 -1.86 -0.75 9.19
C LEU A 175 -3.17 -1.35 9.73
N TYR A 176 -3.17 -2.60 10.17
CA TYR A 176 -4.31 -3.22 10.82
C TYR A 176 -4.68 -2.51 12.13
N ARG A 177 -3.70 -2.24 13.00
CA ARG A 177 -3.92 -1.49 14.26
C ARG A 177 -4.45 -0.09 13.98
N LYS A 178 -3.87 0.60 12.99
CA LYS A 178 -4.32 1.92 12.56
C LYS A 178 -5.76 1.87 12.04
N ALA A 179 -6.10 0.92 11.18
CA ALA A 179 -7.44 0.73 10.64
C ALA A 179 -8.47 0.49 11.76
N LYS A 180 -8.15 -0.39 12.73
CA LYS A 180 -9.00 -0.64 13.89
C LYS A 180 -9.27 0.62 14.72
N ARG A 181 -8.25 1.45 14.90
CA ARG A 181 -8.41 2.73 15.60
C ARG A 181 -9.28 3.71 14.82
N GLU A 182 -9.09 3.79 13.50
CA GLU A 182 -9.95 4.60 12.63
C GLU A 182 -11.40 4.12 12.67
N GLU A 183 -11.65 2.80 12.61
CA GLU A 183 -13.01 2.24 12.72
C GLU A 183 -13.68 2.59 14.06
N LYS A 184 -12.92 2.60 15.17
CA LYS A 184 -13.43 3.07 16.46
C LYS A 184 -13.88 4.52 16.39
N PHE A 185 -13.05 5.42 15.85
CA PHE A 185 -13.40 6.84 15.70
C PHE A 185 -14.61 7.05 14.77
N LEU A 186 -14.68 6.30 13.67
CA LEU A 186 -15.81 6.35 12.72
C LEU A 186 -17.10 5.81 13.36
N SER A 187 -17.01 4.75 14.17
CA SER A 187 -18.15 4.20 14.90
C SER A 187 -18.68 5.17 15.95
N GLU A 188 -17.80 5.87 16.67
CA GLU A 188 -18.19 6.90 17.63
C GLU A 188 -18.84 8.11 16.97
N GLU A 189 -18.41 8.51 15.77
CA GLU A 189 -18.93 9.70 15.06
C GLU A 189 -20.20 9.40 14.26
N PHE A 190 -20.30 8.23 13.61
CA PHE A 190 -21.37 7.89 12.66
C PHE A 190 -22.35 6.83 13.18
N GLY A 191 -22.08 6.19 14.32
CA GLY A 191 -22.96 5.22 14.96
C GLY A 191 -23.47 4.13 14.01
N GLU A 192 -24.80 4.03 13.90
CA GLU A 192 -25.49 3.03 13.04
C GLU A 192 -25.12 3.18 11.56
N GLY A 193 -24.87 4.40 11.08
CA GLY A 193 -24.46 4.63 9.70
C GLY A 193 -23.14 3.94 9.35
N PHE A 194 -22.15 3.93 10.27
CA PHE A 194 -20.93 3.18 10.08
C PHE A 194 -21.14 1.67 10.25
N ALA A 195 -21.93 1.25 11.24
CA ALA A 195 -22.23 -0.16 11.47
C ALA A 195 -22.90 -0.81 10.25
N GLU A 196 -23.86 -0.14 9.62
CA GLU A 196 -24.50 -0.60 8.40
C GLU A 196 -23.52 -0.69 7.22
N HIS A 197 -22.69 0.34 7.03
CA HIS A 197 -21.64 0.30 6.02
C HIS A 197 -20.66 -0.87 6.24
N ALA A 198 -20.31 -1.17 7.49
CA ALA A 198 -19.37 -2.24 7.83
C ALA A 198 -19.92 -3.65 7.55
N LYS A 199 -21.25 -3.84 7.56
CA LYS A 199 -21.90 -5.12 7.19
C LYS A 199 -21.66 -5.47 5.72
N HIS A 200 -21.64 -4.47 4.83
CA HIS A 200 -21.55 -4.63 3.38
C HIS A 200 -20.15 -4.43 2.81
N THR A 201 -19.16 -4.10 3.65
CA THR A 201 -17.79 -3.81 3.21
C THR A 201 -16.76 -4.61 4.00
N GLY A 202 -15.70 -5.06 3.32
CA GLY A 202 -14.56 -5.67 4.01
C GLY A 202 -13.56 -4.62 4.52
N MET A 203 -12.67 -5.01 5.44
CA MET A 203 -11.67 -4.09 5.96
C MET A 203 -10.61 -3.75 4.89
N PHE A 204 -9.90 -4.75 4.38
CA PHE A 204 -8.85 -4.63 3.37
C PHE A 204 -9.17 -5.37 2.08
N LEU A 205 -10.02 -6.37 2.12
CA LEU A 205 -10.48 -7.10 0.96
C LEU A 205 -11.92 -6.71 0.63
N PRO A 206 -12.32 -6.71 -0.64
CA PRO A 206 -13.69 -6.39 -1.00
C PRO A 206 -14.65 -7.43 -0.42
N ARG A 207 -15.80 -6.96 0.04
CA ARG A 207 -16.95 -7.80 0.39
C ARG A 207 -18.06 -7.46 -0.59
N PHE A 208 -18.50 -8.48 -1.31
CA PHE A 208 -19.64 -8.42 -2.22
C PHE A 208 -20.79 -9.12 -1.52
N SER A 209 -21.76 -8.35 -1.05
CA SER A 209 -22.99 -8.85 -0.41
C SER A 209 -24.20 -8.24 -1.07
#